data_10dc6cab58d6b0ff178e617e9e0843f5
#
_entry.id   10dc6cab58d6b0ff178e617e9e0843f5
#
_cell.length_a   1.000
_cell.length_b   1.000
_cell.length_c   1.000
_cell.angle_alpha   90.00
_cell.angle_beta   90.00
_cell.angle_gamma   90.00
#
_symmetry.space_group_name_H-M   'P 1'
#
loop_
_entity.id
_entity.type
_entity.pdbx_description
1 polymer ?
#
loop_
_entity_poly.entity_id
_entity_poly.type
_entity_poly.pdbx_seq_one_letter_code
_entity_poly.pdbx_strand_id
1 'polypeptide(L)'
;GLSSLQTESGSFGNANTDAMVITGLAAIGVDPAADDRFIKNGNSLLDGLLSHLNEDGTAFRALNWTTGAPEDNALATEQGFRALIAADRIAKTGAAYNVYDFHANEVEPAYAAGSGGSQEPEKPGGKLITVTVTIRADDGYWMNGKSVTVPGEGATVYHAFIKALEGSGITQTG
;
A
#
# COMPACT_ATOMS: atom_id res chain seq x y z
N GLY A 1 17.12 20.73 12.62
CA GLY A 1 15.89 19.93 12.66
C GLY A 1 15.91 18.82 11.60
N LEU A 2 14.83 18.01 11.49
CA LEU A 2 14.79 16.86 10.56
C LEU A 2 15.17 17.27 9.11
N SER A 3 14.57 18.34 8.61
CA SER A 3 14.81 18.87 7.27
C SER A 3 16.28 19.22 6.97
N SER A 4 17.13 19.47 7.97
CA SER A 4 18.56 19.76 7.75
C SER A 4 19.40 18.50 7.44
N LEU A 5 18.81 17.32 7.59
CA LEU A 5 19.44 16.04 7.26
C LEU A 5 19.10 15.58 5.83
N GLN A 6 18.18 16.27 5.17
CA GLN A 6 17.77 15.99 3.80
C GLN A 6 18.83 16.46 2.82
N THR A 7 19.16 15.65 1.84
CA THR A 7 20.11 15.95 0.77
C THR A 7 19.51 16.88 -0.30
N GLU A 8 20.33 17.40 -1.18
CA GLU A 8 19.93 18.23 -2.33
C GLU A 8 18.96 17.49 -3.30
N SER A 9 19.00 16.14 -3.32
CA SER A 9 18.07 15.33 -4.11
C SER A 9 16.70 15.15 -3.48
N GLY A 10 16.45 15.73 -2.30
CA GLY A 10 15.23 15.51 -1.54
C GLY A 10 15.22 14.28 -0.64
N SER A 11 16.19 13.37 -0.76
CA SER A 11 16.29 12.13 -0.01
C SER A 11 16.99 12.31 1.35
N PHE A 12 16.72 11.38 2.28
CA PHE A 12 17.52 11.17 3.50
C PHE A 12 18.58 10.05 3.31
N GLY A 13 18.87 9.69 2.05
CA GLY A 13 19.97 8.83 1.67
C GLY A 13 19.59 7.37 1.36
N ASN A 14 18.38 6.92 1.68
CA ASN A 14 17.88 5.61 1.28
C ASN A 14 16.34 5.55 1.33
N ALA A 15 15.77 4.62 0.54
CA ALA A 15 14.33 4.44 0.39
C ALA A 15 13.58 4.18 1.70
N ASN A 16 14.16 3.39 2.61
CA ASN A 16 13.51 3.06 3.88
C ASN A 16 13.36 4.31 4.76
N THR A 17 14.43 5.12 4.88
CA THR A 17 14.38 6.36 5.67
C THR A 17 13.41 7.35 5.05
N ASP A 18 13.46 7.55 3.72
CA ASP A 18 12.55 8.45 3.01
C ASP A 18 11.09 8.04 3.23
N ALA A 19 10.78 6.74 3.07
CA ALA A 19 9.45 6.20 3.30
C ALA A 19 8.94 6.43 4.73
N MET A 20 9.78 6.21 5.73
CA MET A 20 9.41 6.41 7.14
C MET A 20 9.18 7.89 7.47
N VAL A 21 9.99 8.79 6.89
CA VAL A 21 9.79 10.24 7.09
C VAL A 21 8.50 10.69 6.41
N ILE A 22 8.21 10.24 5.18
CA ILE A 22 6.97 10.56 4.47
C ILE A 22 5.75 10.12 5.28
N THR A 23 5.73 8.88 5.76
CA THR A 23 4.60 8.37 6.55
C THR A 23 4.42 9.14 7.86
N GLY A 24 5.52 9.50 8.52
CA GLY A 24 5.50 10.30 9.74
C GLY A 24 4.98 11.73 9.51
N LEU A 25 5.41 12.37 8.44
CA LEU A 25 4.94 13.72 8.06
C LEU A 25 3.45 13.70 7.70
N ALA A 26 3.02 12.74 6.89
CA ALA A 26 1.62 12.57 6.54
C ALA A 26 0.74 12.34 7.77
N ALA A 27 1.22 11.57 8.75
CA ALA A 27 0.49 11.30 9.98
C ALA A 27 0.23 12.55 10.85
N ILE A 28 1.06 13.58 10.70
CA ILE A 28 0.90 14.86 11.40
C ILE A 28 0.35 15.99 10.50
N GLY A 29 -0.12 15.66 9.30
CA GLY A 29 -0.74 16.62 8.39
C GLY A 29 0.26 17.49 7.60
N VAL A 30 1.50 17.05 7.45
CA VAL A 30 2.53 17.74 6.66
C VAL A 30 2.66 17.04 5.31
N ASP A 31 2.43 17.77 4.21
CA ASP A 31 2.56 17.24 2.86
C ASP A 31 4.06 17.08 2.49
N PRO A 32 4.56 15.85 2.29
CA PRO A 32 5.96 15.61 1.98
C PRO A 32 6.39 16.06 0.58
N ALA A 33 5.43 16.33 -0.30
CA ALA A 33 5.68 16.77 -1.66
C ALA A 33 5.60 18.30 -1.83
N ALA A 34 4.93 19.01 -0.91
CA ALA A 34 4.63 20.44 -1.08
C ALA A 34 5.10 21.32 0.07
N ASP A 35 5.48 20.79 1.23
CA ASP A 35 5.94 21.61 2.36
C ASP A 35 7.35 22.17 2.11
N ASP A 36 7.47 23.48 2.04
CA ASP A 36 8.72 24.21 1.72
C ASP A 36 9.92 23.80 2.60
N ARG A 37 9.67 23.35 3.82
CA ARG A 37 10.73 22.86 4.72
C ARG A 37 11.44 21.63 4.16
N PHE A 38 10.75 20.82 3.36
CA PHE A 38 11.22 19.57 2.78
C PHE A 38 11.48 19.66 1.28
N ILE A 39 11.53 20.87 0.74
CA ILE A 39 12.01 21.11 -0.64
C ILE A 39 13.50 21.49 -0.59
N LYS A 40 14.33 20.73 -1.28
CA LYS A 40 15.78 20.95 -1.38
C LYS A 40 16.19 21.06 -2.83
N ASN A 41 16.76 22.20 -3.22
CA ASN A 41 17.17 22.45 -4.60
C ASN A 41 16.06 22.14 -5.65
N GLY A 42 14.80 22.39 -5.28
CA GLY A 42 13.64 22.10 -6.12
C GLY A 42 13.12 20.65 -6.04
N ASN A 43 13.79 19.77 -5.32
CA ASN A 43 13.36 18.38 -5.12
C ASN A 43 12.61 18.23 -3.79
N SER A 44 11.43 17.64 -3.83
CA SER A 44 10.65 17.28 -2.66
C SER A 44 11.18 15.98 -2.02
N LEU A 45 10.68 15.67 -0.84
CA LEU A 45 10.98 14.36 -0.23
C LEU A 45 10.37 13.19 -1.04
N LEU A 46 9.27 13.44 -1.74
CA LEU A 46 8.69 12.44 -2.64
C LEU A 46 9.61 12.16 -3.84
N ASP A 47 10.24 13.21 -4.42
CA ASP A 47 11.25 13.04 -5.46
C ASP A 47 12.46 12.23 -4.94
N GLY A 48 12.87 12.50 -3.71
CA GLY A 48 13.91 11.74 -3.02
C GLY A 48 13.58 10.26 -2.93
N LEU A 49 12.38 9.90 -2.46
CA LEU A 49 11.93 8.50 -2.40
C LEU A 49 11.88 7.86 -3.80
N LEU A 50 11.29 8.56 -4.78
CA LEU A 50 11.14 8.03 -6.15
C LEU A 50 12.49 7.81 -6.84
N SER A 51 13.55 8.50 -6.44
CA SER A 51 14.90 8.26 -6.97
C SER A 51 15.46 6.87 -6.66
N HIS A 52 14.87 6.17 -5.70
CA HIS A 52 15.23 4.78 -5.34
C HIS A 52 14.35 3.74 -6.04
N LEU A 53 13.36 4.15 -6.82
CA LEU A 53 12.53 3.22 -7.59
C LEU A 53 13.35 2.62 -8.73
N ASN A 54 13.17 1.32 -8.99
CA ASN A 54 13.80 0.69 -10.13
C ASN A 54 13.19 1.16 -11.45
N GLU A 55 13.84 0.87 -12.59
CA GLU A 55 13.47 1.42 -13.90
C GLU A 55 12.07 1.01 -14.38
N ASP A 56 11.60 -0.16 -13.97
CA ASP A 56 10.27 -0.65 -14.36
C ASP A 56 9.16 -0.25 -13.36
N GLY A 57 9.51 0.44 -12.29
CA GLY A 57 8.55 0.95 -11.30
C GLY A 57 7.94 -0.11 -10.38
N THR A 58 8.53 -1.29 -10.30
CA THR A 58 7.97 -2.43 -9.55
C THR A 58 8.55 -2.62 -8.15
N ALA A 59 9.74 -2.07 -7.88
CA ALA A 59 10.42 -2.21 -6.60
C ALA A 59 11.26 -0.99 -6.21
N PHE A 60 11.38 -0.75 -4.92
CA PHE A 60 12.38 0.17 -4.39
C PHE A 60 13.68 -0.56 -4.07
N ARG A 61 14.78 0.11 -4.37
CA ARG A 61 16.14 -0.41 -4.15
C ARG A 61 16.66 0.00 -2.78
N ALA A 62 17.38 -0.92 -2.15
CA ALA A 62 18.16 -0.65 -0.96
C ALA A 62 19.57 -1.20 -1.12
N LEU A 63 20.51 -0.65 -0.34
CA LEU A 63 21.90 -1.11 -0.37
C LEU A 63 21.99 -2.56 0.08
N ASN A 64 22.51 -3.42 -0.77
CA ASN A 64 22.93 -4.75 -0.37
C ASN A 64 24.31 -4.65 0.29
N TRP A 65 24.37 -4.93 1.59
CA TRP A 65 25.59 -4.82 2.38
C TRP A 65 26.68 -5.82 1.98
N THR A 66 26.32 -6.88 1.26
CA THR A 66 27.29 -7.88 0.79
C THR A 66 27.95 -7.45 -0.51
N THR A 67 27.16 -6.90 -1.45
CA THR A 67 27.66 -6.49 -2.78
C THR A 67 28.06 -5.03 -2.84
N GLY A 68 27.59 -4.21 -1.89
CA GLY A 68 27.79 -2.76 -1.90
C GLY A 68 26.97 -2.01 -2.97
N ALA A 69 26.08 -2.71 -3.67
CA ALA A 69 25.26 -2.12 -4.73
C ALA A 69 23.77 -1.98 -4.30
N PRO A 70 23.03 -1.00 -4.85
CA PRO A 70 21.60 -0.94 -4.70
C PRO A 70 20.93 -2.09 -5.47
N GLU A 71 20.07 -2.85 -4.79
CA GLU A 71 19.33 -3.98 -5.36
C GLU A 71 17.84 -3.86 -4.95
N ASP A 72 16.95 -4.47 -5.74
CA ASP A 72 15.52 -4.53 -5.41
C ASP A 72 15.34 -5.20 -4.06
N ASN A 73 14.58 -4.55 -3.18
CA ASN A 73 14.46 -4.95 -1.80
C ASN A 73 13.00 -4.98 -1.35
N ALA A 74 12.55 -6.13 -0.86
CA ALA A 74 11.15 -6.33 -0.50
C ALA A 74 10.68 -5.39 0.64
N LEU A 75 11.52 -5.14 1.66
CA LEU A 75 11.19 -4.25 2.76
C LEU A 75 11.13 -2.78 2.28
N ALA A 76 12.12 -2.36 1.49
CA ALA A 76 12.12 -1.01 0.92
C ALA A 76 10.91 -0.80 0.00
N THR A 77 10.52 -1.82 -0.75
CA THR A 77 9.36 -1.80 -1.64
C THR A 77 8.05 -1.68 -0.84
N GLU A 78 7.88 -2.49 0.18
CA GLU A 78 6.69 -2.41 1.06
C GLU A 78 6.58 -1.03 1.71
N GLN A 79 7.64 -0.53 2.31
CA GLN A 79 7.65 0.77 2.97
C GLN A 79 7.47 1.93 1.98
N GLY A 80 8.13 1.85 0.82
CA GLY A 80 8.03 2.85 -0.23
C GLY A 80 6.61 2.99 -0.78
N PHE A 81 5.95 1.88 -1.13
CA PHE A 81 4.56 1.94 -1.59
C PHE A 81 3.59 2.41 -0.50
N ARG A 82 3.82 2.06 0.75
CA ARG A 82 3.03 2.59 1.87
C ARG A 82 3.20 4.09 2.02
N ALA A 83 4.41 4.60 1.84
CA ALA A 83 4.69 6.03 1.84
C ALA A 83 4.02 6.78 0.67
N LEU A 84 3.98 6.17 -0.53
CA LEU A 84 3.26 6.73 -1.68
C LEU A 84 1.76 6.84 -1.40
N ILE A 85 1.16 5.83 -0.74
CA ILE A 85 -0.26 5.89 -0.34
C ILE A 85 -0.48 7.05 0.64
N ALA A 86 0.41 7.23 1.63
CA ALA A 86 0.29 8.32 2.60
C ALA A 86 0.42 9.69 1.93
N ALA A 87 1.39 9.86 1.04
CA ALA A 87 1.59 11.09 0.27
C ALA A 87 0.39 11.41 -0.65
N ASP A 88 -0.13 10.41 -1.35
CA ASP A 88 -1.32 10.57 -2.21
C ASP A 88 -2.56 11.01 -1.40
N ARG A 89 -2.75 10.40 -0.22
CA ARG A 89 -3.88 10.75 0.64
C ARG A 89 -3.82 12.17 1.13
N ILE A 90 -2.66 12.61 1.67
CA ILE A 90 -2.54 13.99 2.15
C ILE A 90 -2.64 15.00 1.02
N ALA A 91 -2.05 14.72 -0.14
CA ALA A 91 -2.14 15.59 -1.32
C ALA A 91 -3.60 15.80 -1.79
N LYS A 92 -4.42 14.74 -1.73
CA LYS A 92 -5.83 14.77 -2.14
C LYS A 92 -6.76 15.40 -1.11
N THR A 93 -6.48 15.22 0.17
CA THR A 93 -7.43 15.59 1.23
C THR A 93 -6.99 16.81 2.04
N GLY A 94 -5.69 17.14 2.06
CA GLY A 94 -5.11 18.14 2.96
C GLY A 94 -5.17 17.76 4.45
N ALA A 95 -5.65 16.56 4.77
CA ALA A 95 -5.83 16.10 6.15
C ALA A 95 -4.72 15.13 6.55
N ALA A 96 -4.38 15.11 7.85
CA ALA A 96 -3.46 14.13 8.40
C ALA A 96 -3.91 12.70 8.09
N TYR A 97 -2.97 11.86 7.70
CA TYR A 97 -3.23 10.47 7.35
C TYR A 97 -2.17 9.54 7.93
N ASN A 98 -2.54 8.77 8.94
CA ASN A 98 -1.68 7.75 9.53
C ASN A 98 -1.95 6.39 8.86
N VAL A 99 -1.05 5.96 7.97
CA VAL A 99 -1.17 4.70 7.23
C VAL A 99 -1.19 3.45 8.13
N TYR A 100 -0.75 3.59 9.38
CA TYR A 100 -0.74 2.51 10.38
C TYR A 100 -1.99 2.52 11.29
N ASP A 101 -2.85 3.51 11.17
CA ASP A 101 -4.11 3.56 11.91
C ASP A 101 -5.22 2.89 11.07
N PHE A 102 -5.31 1.58 11.19
CA PHE A 102 -6.28 0.79 10.43
C PHE A 102 -7.73 1.09 10.81
N HIS A 103 -7.99 1.58 12.02
CA HIS A 103 -9.34 1.94 12.46
C HIS A 103 -9.78 3.30 11.89
N ALA A 104 -8.89 4.29 11.90
CA ALA A 104 -9.19 5.59 11.31
C ALA A 104 -9.21 5.55 9.78
N ASN A 105 -8.53 4.56 9.19
CA ASN A 105 -8.43 4.39 7.75
C ASN A 105 -9.40 3.36 7.19
N GLU A 106 -10.42 2.94 7.95
CA GLU A 106 -11.52 2.15 7.41
C GLU A 106 -12.12 2.89 6.22
N VAL A 107 -11.67 2.50 5.04
CA VAL A 107 -12.28 2.95 3.79
C VAL A 107 -13.52 2.09 3.63
N GLU A 108 -14.69 2.69 3.71
CA GLU A 108 -15.90 2.06 3.20
C GLU A 108 -15.58 1.50 1.80
N PRO A 109 -15.84 0.24 1.54
CA PRO A 109 -15.59 -0.33 0.22
C PRO A 109 -16.21 0.58 -0.85
N ALA A 110 -15.48 0.84 -1.94
CA ALA A 110 -15.90 1.82 -2.96
C ALA A 110 -17.31 1.57 -3.54
N TYR A 111 -17.87 0.38 -3.35
CA TYR A 111 -19.26 0.03 -3.70
C TYR A 111 -20.28 0.46 -2.64
N ALA A 112 -19.87 0.92 -1.44
CA ALA A 112 -20.79 1.52 -0.45
C ALA A 112 -20.96 3.03 -0.66
N ALA A 113 -20.10 3.69 -1.42
CA ALA A 113 -20.12 5.13 -1.64
C ALA A 113 -21.21 5.60 -2.63
N GLY A 114 -22.16 4.77 -3.02
CA GLY A 114 -23.18 5.05 -4.03
C GLY A 114 -24.63 5.03 -3.58
N SER A 115 -24.96 4.88 -2.30
CA SER A 115 -26.37 4.81 -1.92
C SER A 115 -26.69 5.41 -0.57
N GLY A 116 -27.09 6.69 -0.58
CA GLY A 116 -28.10 7.14 0.37
C GLY A 116 -29.43 6.45 0.06
N GLY A 117 -29.64 5.27 0.62
CA GLY A 117 -30.85 4.47 0.46
C GLY A 117 -30.53 3.01 0.70
N SER A 118 -31.25 2.40 1.62
CA SER A 118 -31.25 0.96 1.89
C SER A 118 -31.57 0.18 0.62
N GLN A 119 -30.54 -0.08 -0.19
CA GLN A 119 -30.56 -1.10 -1.23
C GLN A 119 -29.54 -2.16 -0.85
N GLU A 120 -30.05 -3.38 -0.68
CA GLU A 120 -29.27 -4.60 -0.72
C GLU A 120 -28.26 -4.48 -1.88
N PRO A 121 -26.94 -4.78 -1.67
CA PRO A 121 -25.95 -4.61 -2.72
C PRO A 121 -26.42 -5.34 -3.97
N GLU A 122 -26.57 -4.60 -5.07
CA GLU A 122 -26.92 -5.21 -6.36
C GLU A 122 -25.97 -6.37 -6.61
N LYS A 123 -26.54 -7.54 -6.71
CA LYS A 123 -25.81 -8.77 -7.03
C LYS A 123 -25.06 -8.51 -8.34
N PRO A 124 -23.72 -8.55 -8.38
CA PRO A 124 -22.97 -8.27 -9.59
C PRO A 124 -23.53 -9.13 -10.72
N GLY A 125 -24.16 -8.47 -11.69
CA GLY A 125 -24.78 -9.10 -12.85
C GLY A 125 -23.73 -9.41 -13.90
N GLY A 126 -22.89 -10.41 -13.66
CA GLY A 126 -21.87 -10.87 -14.61
C GLY A 126 -21.79 -12.39 -14.63
N LYS A 127 -21.23 -12.93 -15.72
CA LYS A 127 -20.96 -14.37 -15.83
C LYS A 127 -20.09 -14.79 -14.63
N LEU A 128 -20.58 -15.75 -13.85
CA LEU A 128 -19.80 -16.31 -12.75
C LEU A 128 -18.56 -17.01 -13.28
N ILE A 129 -17.42 -16.78 -12.64
CA ILE A 129 -16.17 -17.48 -12.91
C ILE A 129 -15.78 -18.32 -11.70
N THR A 130 -15.17 -19.47 -11.96
CA THR A 130 -14.59 -20.31 -10.92
C THR A 130 -13.09 -20.05 -10.86
N VAL A 131 -12.62 -19.73 -9.68
CA VAL A 131 -11.18 -19.54 -9.39
C VAL A 131 -10.74 -20.53 -8.33
N THR A 132 -9.48 -20.93 -8.38
CA THR A 132 -8.88 -21.83 -7.41
C THR A 132 -8.01 -21.03 -6.45
N VAL A 133 -8.27 -21.16 -5.15
CA VAL A 133 -7.54 -20.49 -4.08
C VAL A 133 -6.64 -21.49 -3.37
N THR A 134 -5.37 -21.15 -3.24
CA THR A 134 -4.37 -21.88 -2.47
C THR A 134 -3.73 -20.95 -1.47
N ILE A 135 -3.71 -21.31 -0.20
CA ILE A 135 -3.04 -20.57 0.88
C ILE A 135 -1.91 -21.45 1.39
N ARG A 136 -0.70 -20.95 1.25
CA ARG A 136 0.50 -21.65 1.70
C ARG A 136 1.16 -20.86 2.85
N ALA A 137 1.57 -21.58 3.88
CA ALA A 137 2.40 -21.07 4.96
C ALA A 137 3.72 -21.86 5.02
N ASP A 138 4.64 -21.47 5.87
CA ASP A 138 5.96 -22.10 5.99
C ASP A 138 5.87 -23.57 6.43
N ASP A 139 4.83 -23.93 7.19
CA ASP A 139 4.55 -25.25 7.71
C ASP A 139 3.69 -26.12 6.79
N GLY A 140 3.31 -25.62 5.61
CA GLY A 140 2.51 -26.35 4.63
C GLY A 140 1.39 -25.55 3.99
N TYR A 141 0.37 -26.26 3.54
CA TYR A 141 -0.84 -25.63 2.97
C TYR A 141 -1.94 -25.52 4.02
N TRP A 142 -2.39 -24.31 4.32
CA TRP A 142 -3.61 -24.08 5.09
C TRP A 142 -4.85 -24.34 4.24
N MET A 143 -4.75 -24.09 2.94
CA MET A 143 -5.78 -24.43 1.94
C MET A 143 -5.08 -24.81 0.63
N ASN A 144 -5.45 -25.95 0.05
CA ASN A 144 -4.85 -26.43 -1.18
C ASN A 144 -5.91 -26.64 -2.26
N GLY A 145 -5.93 -25.71 -3.22
CA GLY A 145 -6.74 -25.85 -4.41
C GLY A 145 -8.25 -25.77 -4.20
N LYS A 146 -8.75 -24.98 -3.24
CA LYS A 146 -10.20 -24.78 -3.04
C LYS A 146 -10.79 -23.97 -4.19
N SER A 147 -11.71 -24.56 -4.94
CA SER A 147 -12.45 -23.86 -5.98
C SER A 147 -13.57 -23.04 -5.39
N VAL A 148 -13.66 -21.78 -5.77
CA VAL A 148 -14.73 -20.85 -5.39
C VAL A 148 -15.29 -20.15 -6.62
N THR A 149 -16.56 -19.82 -6.58
CA THR A 149 -17.24 -19.10 -7.66
C THR A 149 -17.47 -17.66 -7.24
N VAL A 150 -17.00 -16.73 -8.06
CA VAL A 150 -17.15 -15.30 -7.86
C VAL A 150 -17.66 -14.64 -9.14
N PRO A 151 -18.25 -13.43 -9.08
CA PRO A 151 -18.62 -12.68 -10.28
C PRO A 151 -17.39 -12.42 -11.17
N GLY A 152 -17.53 -12.53 -12.49
CA GLY A 152 -16.45 -12.28 -13.44
C GLY A 152 -16.14 -10.80 -13.61
N GLU A 153 -17.07 -9.91 -13.25
CA GLU A 153 -16.90 -8.46 -13.26
C GLU A 153 -17.03 -7.92 -11.84
N GLY A 154 -16.13 -7.01 -11.47
CA GLY A 154 -16.08 -6.36 -10.16
C GLY A 154 -15.56 -7.22 -9.02
N ALA A 155 -15.32 -8.50 -9.19
CA ALA A 155 -14.68 -9.33 -8.18
C ALA A 155 -13.17 -9.12 -8.16
N THR A 156 -12.60 -9.09 -6.97
CA THR A 156 -11.17 -9.00 -6.72
C THR A 156 -10.64 -10.32 -6.14
N VAL A 157 -9.32 -10.46 -6.08
CA VAL A 157 -8.66 -11.58 -5.38
C VAL A 157 -9.15 -11.70 -3.93
N TYR A 158 -9.42 -10.57 -3.27
CA TYR A 158 -9.96 -10.54 -1.91
C TYR A 158 -11.33 -11.22 -1.82
N HIS A 159 -12.23 -10.98 -2.77
CA HIS A 159 -13.54 -11.65 -2.79
C HIS A 159 -13.41 -13.17 -2.92
N ALA A 160 -12.50 -13.64 -3.78
CA ALA A 160 -12.21 -15.06 -3.93
C ALA A 160 -11.60 -15.65 -2.64
N PHE A 161 -10.72 -14.91 -2.00
CA PHE A 161 -10.07 -15.30 -0.74
C PHE A 161 -11.11 -15.46 0.39
N ILE A 162 -11.94 -14.44 0.65
CA ILE A 162 -12.98 -14.50 1.67
C ILE A 162 -13.96 -15.65 1.39
N LYS A 163 -14.37 -15.81 0.13
CA LYS A 163 -15.23 -16.91 -0.28
C LYS A 163 -14.58 -18.28 -0.01
N ALA A 164 -13.27 -18.38 -0.18
CA ALA A 164 -12.53 -19.60 0.10
C ALA A 164 -12.44 -19.91 1.61
N LEU A 165 -12.41 -18.89 2.45
CA LEU A 165 -12.40 -19.05 3.91
C LEU A 165 -13.76 -19.56 4.46
N GLU A 166 -14.88 -19.32 3.76
CA GLU A 166 -16.19 -19.80 4.19
C GLU A 166 -16.18 -21.31 4.39
N GLY A 167 -16.53 -21.75 5.61
CA GLY A 167 -16.58 -23.17 5.99
C GLY A 167 -15.23 -23.90 6.08
N SER A 168 -14.10 -23.18 6.01
CA SER A 168 -12.76 -23.79 6.09
C SER A 168 -12.28 -24.02 7.52
N GLY A 169 -12.93 -23.41 8.50
CA GLY A 169 -12.45 -23.39 9.90
C GLY A 169 -11.26 -22.44 10.14
N ILE A 170 -10.78 -21.76 9.10
CA ILE A 170 -9.74 -20.74 9.19
C ILE A 170 -10.43 -19.41 9.51
N THR A 171 -10.09 -18.80 10.63
CA THR A 171 -10.61 -17.49 11.01
C THR A 171 -9.55 -16.42 10.76
N GLN A 172 -9.95 -15.34 10.11
CA GLN A 172 -9.13 -14.14 10.03
C GLN A 172 -9.20 -13.44 11.40
N THR A 173 -8.09 -13.46 12.13
CA THR A 173 -7.89 -12.59 13.29
C THR A 173 -7.04 -11.42 12.82
N GLY A 174 -7.66 -10.24 12.76
CA GLY A 174 -6.96 -8.97 12.47
C GLY A 174 -6.23 -8.44 13.70
#